data_dfbdeb49d2018e0b8a3ddae74433f6fc
#
_entry.id   dfbdeb49d2018e0b8a3ddae74433f6fc
#
_cell.length_a   1.000
_cell.length_b   1.000
_cell.length_c   1.000
_cell.angle_alpha   90.00
_cell.angle_beta   90.00
_cell.angle_gamma   90.00
#
_symmetry.space_group_name_H-M   'P 1'
#
loop_
_entity.id
_entity.type
_entity.pdbx_description
1 polymer ?
#
loop_
_entity_poly.entity_id
_entity_poly.type
_entity_poly.pdbx_seq_one_letter_code
_entity_poly.pdbx_strand_id
1 'polypeptide(L)'
;LSNLLVHPIRHRTAPAPDMVASFRGRPPGHLLLSPPELTGAELESVRTILEAGWLAPAGPAPAAFEGAVAAATGFAGAVATSSGTAALHLAYRVLGVEPGDEVWAPAMTFAATVGPAVQMGAVPRFLDVSPLGWMLDPAILAEELAAAARRGRLPRVVVPVDLYGQCCDLDAIAALCGRWGVPVLCDSAAAMGATGREGRHAGRGARLAAFSFNGNKIVTAGGGGALAGDDPALLSRARQLASQAREPAPHYEHETTGYAYGMSSVLAAVGLAQLPSLGARVDRRREIFAAYAAGLGDLPGLSFIPEPNWGRANRWLTVLLVDPAAFGADREAVRRALEAAGIESRPAWKPLHLQPAFRGAPQAGGAVSAALFERGLCLPSGGGMTGAEQARVIEVIRACAR
;
A
#
# COMPACT_ATOMS: atom_id res chain seq x y z
N LEU A 1 -36.55 -14.79 10.75
CA LEU A 1 -35.81 -13.51 10.63
C LEU A 1 -36.72 -12.35 10.99
N SER A 2 -37.01 -12.16 12.25
CA SER A 2 -37.83 -11.03 12.71
C SER A 2 -37.41 -10.67 14.12
N ASN A 3 -37.22 -9.38 14.32
CA ASN A 3 -37.12 -8.68 15.60
C ASN A 3 -35.77 -8.77 16.34
N LEU A 4 -34.71 -8.19 15.77
CA LEU A 4 -33.76 -7.49 16.60
C LEU A 4 -34.35 -6.09 16.86
N LEU A 5 -34.94 -5.92 18.03
CA LEU A 5 -35.44 -4.66 18.54
C LEU A 5 -34.26 -3.66 18.56
N VAL A 6 -34.30 -2.70 17.66
CA VAL A 6 -33.47 -1.51 17.73
C VAL A 6 -33.94 -0.71 18.94
N HIS A 7 -33.28 -0.86 20.07
CA HIS A 7 -33.46 0.06 21.18
C HIS A 7 -32.82 1.40 20.80
N PRO A 8 -33.54 2.51 20.89
CA PRO A 8 -32.95 3.83 20.67
C PRO A 8 -31.79 4.02 21.67
N ILE A 9 -30.62 4.36 21.12
CA ILE A 9 -29.44 4.71 21.91
C ILE A 9 -29.85 5.91 22.77
N ARG A 10 -30.10 5.68 24.06
CA ARG A 10 -30.27 6.77 25.02
C ARG A 10 -28.89 7.45 25.14
N HIS A 11 -28.83 8.70 24.69
CA HIS A 11 -27.66 9.56 24.90
C HIS A 11 -27.34 9.60 26.41
N ARG A 12 -26.42 8.76 26.83
CA ARG A 12 -25.84 8.83 28.15
C ARG A 12 -24.47 9.51 28.02
N THR A 13 -24.41 10.71 28.58
CA THR A 13 -23.25 11.49 29.01
C THR A 13 -22.05 11.49 28.08
N ALA A 14 -21.73 12.67 27.55
CA ALA A 14 -20.45 12.94 26.91
C ALA A 14 -19.30 12.39 27.75
N PRO A 15 -18.27 11.81 27.12
CA PRO A 15 -17.04 11.40 27.83
C PRO A 15 -16.50 12.61 28.60
N ALA A 16 -15.88 12.33 29.76
CA ALA A 16 -15.31 13.38 30.60
C ALA A 16 -14.41 14.33 29.76
N PRO A 17 -14.52 15.64 29.94
CA PRO A 17 -13.82 16.66 29.12
C PRO A 17 -12.32 16.39 28.94
N ASP A 18 -11.66 15.82 29.93
CA ASP A 18 -10.22 15.54 29.94
C ASP A 18 -9.81 14.38 29.02
N MET A 19 -10.70 13.39 28.78
CA MET A 19 -10.39 12.28 27.88
C MET A 19 -10.42 12.69 26.41
N VAL A 20 -11.30 13.62 26.03
CA VAL A 20 -11.35 14.17 24.67
C VAL A 20 -10.23 15.20 24.45
N ALA A 21 -9.83 15.92 25.49
CA ALA A 21 -8.71 16.87 25.42
C ALA A 21 -7.37 16.18 25.13
N SER A 22 -7.18 14.91 25.57
CA SER A 22 -5.97 14.13 25.29
C SER A 22 -5.83 13.71 23.82
N PHE A 23 -6.90 13.76 23.02
CA PHE A 23 -6.85 13.51 21.57
C PHE A 23 -6.48 14.76 20.75
N ARG A 24 -6.22 15.90 21.40
CA ARG A 24 -5.90 17.15 20.72
C ARG A 24 -4.46 17.16 20.22
N GLY A 25 -4.33 17.09 18.91
CA GLY A 25 -3.36 17.87 18.15
C GLY A 25 -1.92 17.35 18.10
N ARG A 26 -1.36 17.51 16.92
CA ARG A 26 0.07 17.44 16.65
C ARG A 26 0.80 18.49 17.49
N PRO A 27 2.06 18.24 17.91
CA PRO A 27 2.88 19.31 18.45
C PRO A 27 2.94 20.48 17.45
N PRO A 28 2.74 21.73 17.89
CA PRO A 28 2.83 22.88 17.01
C PRO A 28 4.16 22.90 16.25
N GLY A 29 4.12 23.16 14.95
CA GLY A 29 5.34 23.25 14.11
C GLY A 29 5.88 21.92 13.58
N HIS A 30 5.34 20.75 13.98
CA HIS A 30 5.77 19.47 13.43
C HIS A 30 5.07 19.17 12.08
N LEU A 31 5.90 18.86 11.06
CA LEU A 31 5.44 18.44 9.74
C LEU A 31 5.59 16.93 9.60
N LEU A 32 4.46 16.21 9.41
CA LEU A 32 4.43 14.75 9.27
C LEU A 32 4.64 14.31 7.82
N LEU A 33 5.14 13.09 7.64
CA LEU A 33 5.48 12.52 6.35
C LEU A 33 4.26 12.37 5.42
N SER A 34 3.19 11.76 5.89
CA SER A 34 1.94 11.54 5.15
C SER A 34 0.78 11.37 6.12
N PRO A 35 0.31 12.45 6.76
CA PRO A 35 -0.84 12.38 7.66
C PRO A 35 -2.13 12.10 6.91
N PRO A 36 -3.15 11.55 7.59
CA PRO A 36 -4.50 11.48 7.07
C PRO A 36 -5.00 12.87 6.68
N GLU A 37 -5.69 12.93 5.55
CA GLU A 37 -6.33 14.15 5.07
C GLU A 37 -7.84 13.91 5.04
N LEU A 38 -8.59 14.71 5.80
CA LEU A 38 -10.04 14.57 5.90
C LEU A 38 -10.71 15.64 5.05
N THR A 39 -11.83 15.28 4.43
CA THR A 39 -12.67 16.18 3.62
C THR A 39 -13.79 16.81 4.45
N GLY A 40 -14.09 16.23 5.61
CA GLY A 40 -15.26 16.55 6.44
C GLY A 40 -16.46 15.64 6.17
N ALA A 41 -16.56 15.02 4.98
CA ALA A 41 -17.63 14.10 4.65
C ALA A 41 -17.57 12.79 5.47
N GLU A 42 -16.41 12.43 5.98
CA GLU A 42 -16.19 11.24 6.79
C GLU A 42 -17.01 11.26 8.09
N LEU A 43 -17.12 12.44 8.71
CA LEU A 43 -17.89 12.58 9.96
C LEU A 43 -19.38 12.25 9.76
N GLU A 44 -19.97 12.75 8.67
CA GLU A 44 -21.37 12.48 8.34
C GLU A 44 -21.59 11.02 7.96
N SER A 45 -20.68 10.45 7.18
CA SER A 45 -20.72 9.02 6.82
C SER A 45 -20.65 8.11 8.05
N VAL A 46 -19.74 8.40 8.99
CA VAL A 46 -19.63 7.66 10.25
C VAL A 46 -20.87 7.85 11.11
N ARG A 47 -21.42 9.07 11.22
CA ARG A 47 -22.65 9.34 11.98
C ARG A 47 -23.79 8.45 11.45
N THR A 48 -24.01 8.46 10.13
CA THR A 48 -25.08 7.67 9.50
C THR A 48 -24.96 6.17 9.85
N ILE A 49 -23.75 5.63 9.83
CA ILE A 49 -23.50 4.20 10.16
C ILE A 49 -23.77 3.91 11.63
N LEU A 50 -23.38 4.82 12.53
CA LEU A 50 -23.61 4.67 13.98
C LEU A 50 -25.09 4.75 14.33
N GLU A 51 -25.83 5.72 13.74
CA GLU A 51 -27.28 5.88 13.92
C GLU A 51 -28.06 4.68 13.38
N ALA A 52 -27.60 4.07 12.28
CA ALA A 52 -28.19 2.85 11.73
C ALA A 52 -27.81 1.57 12.49
N GLY A 53 -26.91 1.64 13.48
CA GLY A 53 -26.49 0.50 14.30
C GLY A 53 -25.55 -0.49 13.61
N TRP A 54 -24.96 -0.13 12.43
CA TRP A 54 -24.04 -0.99 11.70
C TRP A 54 -22.60 -0.74 12.15
N LEU A 55 -22.04 -1.60 13.01
CA LEU A 55 -20.64 -1.50 13.47
C LEU A 55 -19.75 -2.65 12.94
N ALA A 56 -20.33 -3.84 12.87
CA ALA A 56 -19.63 -5.06 12.48
C ALA A 56 -19.20 -5.04 11.00
N PRO A 57 -18.34 -5.98 10.55
CA PRO A 57 -18.01 -6.16 9.14
C PRO A 57 -19.17 -6.82 8.36
N ALA A 58 -20.32 -6.21 8.47
CA ALA A 58 -21.60 -6.63 7.84
C ALA A 58 -22.44 -5.39 7.57
N GLY A 59 -23.47 -5.54 6.72
CA GLY A 59 -24.35 -4.43 6.34
C GLY A 59 -23.97 -3.76 5.03
N PRO A 60 -24.57 -2.62 4.70
CA PRO A 60 -24.47 -2.03 3.36
C PRO A 60 -23.12 -1.34 3.08
N ALA A 61 -22.46 -0.78 4.09
CA ALA A 61 -21.26 0.03 3.86
C ALA A 61 -20.05 -0.76 3.33
N PRO A 62 -19.70 -1.95 3.84
CA PRO A 62 -18.64 -2.76 3.24
C PRO A 62 -18.91 -3.13 1.79
N ALA A 63 -20.14 -3.55 1.45
CA ALA A 63 -20.51 -3.88 0.08
C ALA A 63 -20.46 -2.67 -0.87
N ALA A 64 -20.92 -1.49 -0.40
CA ALA A 64 -20.81 -0.25 -1.16
C ALA A 64 -19.36 0.16 -1.38
N PHE A 65 -18.51 0.00 -0.36
CA PHE A 65 -17.08 0.27 -0.47
C PHE A 65 -16.38 -0.66 -1.48
N GLU A 66 -16.72 -1.96 -1.48
CA GLU A 66 -16.22 -2.92 -2.46
C GLU A 66 -16.60 -2.52 -3.89
N GLY A 67 -17.86 -2.12 -4.10
CA GLY A 67 -18.33 -1.61 -5.39
C GLY A 67 -17.58 -0.34 -5.82
N ALA A 68 -17.34 0.59 -4.90
CA ALA A 68 -16.60 1.81 -5.17
C ALA A 68 -15.12 1.54 -5.50
N VAL A 69 -14.48 0.60 -4.80
CA VAL A 69 -13.10 0.17 -5.12
C VAL A 69 -13.05 -0.52 -6.48
N ALA A 70 -13.99 -1.43 -6.77
CA ALA A 70 -14.06 -2.09 -8.07
C ALA A 70 -14.24 -1.06 -9.21
N ALA A 71 -15.14 -0.09 -9.05
CA ALA A 71 -15.36 0.98 -10.02
C ALA A 71 -14.11 1.85 -10.21
N ALA A 72 -13.43 2.25 -9.12
CA ALA A 72 -12.25 3.09 -9.18
C ALA A 72 -11.03 2.37 -9.81
N THR A 73 -10.92 1.05 -9.63
CA THR A 73 -9.79 0.25 -10.12
C THR A 73 -10.05 -0.41 -11.46
N GLY A 74 -11.33 -0.50 -11.88
CA GLY A 74 -11.76 -1.18 -13.11
C GLY A 74 -11.74 -2.70 -13.01
N PHE A 75 -11.55 -3.31 -11.84
CA PHE A 75 -11.74 -4.75 -11.62
C PHE A 75 -13.22 -5.12 -11.60
N ALA A 76 -13.54 -6.38 -11.92
CA ALA A 76 -14.91 -6.88 -11.86
C ALA A 76 -15.48 -6.92 -10.44
N GLY A 77 -14.62 -7.01 -9.42
CA GLY A 77 -15.05 -7.00 -8.03
C GLY A 77 -13.92 -6.78 -7.04
N ALA A 78 -14.30 -6.56 -5.79
CA ALA A 78 -13.38 -6.44 -4.67
C ALA A 78 -13.95 -7.09 -3.41
N VAL A 79 -13.08 -7.41 -2.46
CA VAL A 79 -13.40 -7.85 -1.09
C VAL A 79 -12.76 -6.88 -0.11
N ALA A 80 -13.57 -6.17 0.67
CA ALA A 80 -13.10 -5.26 1.70
C ALA A 80 -12.52 -6.02 2.90
N THR A 81 -11.33 -5.63 3.33
CA THR A 81 -10.58 -6.32 4.39
C THR A 81 -10.15 -5.36 5.49
N SER A 82 -9.84 -5.92 6.66
CA SER A 82 -9.37 -5.15 7.83
C SER A 82 -8.02 -4.46 7.61
N SER A 83 -7.23 -4.86 6.59
CA SER A 83 -5.95 -4.25 6.23
C SER A 83 -5.48 -4.74 4.86
N GLY A 84 -4.53 -4.03 4.23
CA GLY A 84 -3.84 -4.52 3.04
C GLY A 84 -3.10 -5.84 3.29
N THR A 85 -2.56 -6.05 4.49
CA THR A 85 -1.94 -7.31 4.90
C THR A 85 -2.95 -8.47 4.90
N ALA A 86 -4.17 -8.24 5.38
CA ALA A 86 -5.25 -9.22 5.32
C ALA A 86 -5.65 -9.53 3.87
N ALA A 87 -5.69 -8.52 2.99
CA ALA A 87 -5.93 -8.72 1.55
C ALA A 87 -4.85 -9.60 0.91
N LEU A 88 -3.57 -9.35 1.19
CA LEU A 88 -2.45 -10.17 0.72
C LEU A 88 -2.54 -11.61 1.25
N HIS A 89 -2.84 -11.78 2.55
CA HIS A 89 -3.01 -13.11 3.13
C HIS A 89 -4.12 -13.91 2.45
N LEU A 90 -5.28 -13.30 2.27
CA LEU A 90 -6.39 -13.93 1.54
C LEU A 90 -6.01 -14.28 0.10
N ALA A 91 -5.28 -13.39 -0.59
CA ALA A 91 -4.80 -13.66 -1.94
C ALA A 91 -3.90 -14.90 -1.98
N TYR A 92 -2.96 -15.03 -1.06
CA TYR A 92 -2.11 -16.24 -0.96
C TYR A 92 -2.95 -17.50 -0.71
N ARG A 93 -3.92 -17.41 0.19
CA ARG A 93 -4.82 -18.54 0.49
C ARG A 93 -5.61 -19.00 -0.74
N VAL A 94 -6.21 -18.06 -1.49
CA VAL A 94 -7.03 -18.41 -2.66
C VAL A 94 -6.21 -18.77 -3.90
N LEU A 95 -4.93 -18.35 -3.96
CA LEU A 95 -3.97 -18.78 -4.98
C LEU A 95 -3.30 -20.12 -4.62
N GLY A 96 -3.67 -20.72 -3.48
CA GLY A 96 -3.24 -22.04 -3.07
C GLY A 96 -1.78 -22.09 -2.62
N VAL A 97 -1.27 -21.05 -1.99
CA VAL A 97 0.07 -21.07 -1.37
C VAL A 97 0.06 -22.01 -0.18
N GLU A 98 1.03 -22.92 -0.14
CA GLU A 98 1.21 -23.94 0.88
C GLU A 98 2.60 -23.86 1.52
N PRO A 99 2.81 -24.50 2.69
CA PRO A 99 4.15 -24.60 3.29
C PRO A 99 5.19 -25.19 2.33
N GLY A 100 6.34 -24.52 2.20
CA GLY A 100 7.42 -24.92 1.30
C GLY A 100 7.33 -24.35 -0.13
N ASP A 101 6.20 -23.77 -0.52
CA ASP A 101 6.08 -23.06 -1.81
C ASP A 101 6.98 -21.81 -1.85
N GLU A 102 7.56 -21.52 -3.00
CA GLU A 102 8.27 -20.26 -3.21
C GLU A 102 7.30 -19.12 -3.60
N VAL A 103 7.47 -17.99 -2.93
CA VAL A 103 6.78 -16.70 -3.26
C VAL A 103 7.86 -15.70 -3.65
N TRP A 104 7.80 -15.21 -4.89
CA TRP A 104 8.80 -14.29 -5.41
C TRP A 104 8.30 -12.85 -5.38
N ALA A 105 9.12 -11.94 -4.82
CA ALA A 105 8.80 -10.53 -4.67
C ALA A 105 10.04 -9.66 -4.91
N PRO A 106 9.88 -8.35 -5.22
CA PRO A 106 11.01 -7.45 -5.27
C PRO A 106 11.67 -7.35 -3.88
N ALA A 107 13.00 -7.20 -3.87
CA ALA A 107 13.75 -7.00 -2.64
C ALA A 107 13.35 -5.69 -1.94
N MET A 108 13.04 -4.65 -2.71
CA MET A 108 12.62 -3.34 -2.20
C MET A 108 11.10 -3.26 -2.10
N THR A 109 10.58 -3.68 -0.96
CA THR A 109 9.15 -3.60 -0.62
C THR A 109 8.95 -3.54 0.88
N PHE A 110 7.70 -3.31 1.31
CA PHE A 110 7.31 -3.40 2.70
C PHE A 110 7.17 -4.87 3.13
N ALA A 111 7.51 -5.18 4.38
CA ALA A 111 7.51 -6.55 4.88
C ALA A 111 6.15 -7.27 4.78
N ALA A 112 5.05 -6.51 4.78
CA ALA A 112 3.70 -7.07 4.63
C ALA A 112 3.46 -7.73 3.27
N THR A 113 4.23 -7.40 2.23
CA THR A 113 4.11 -8.03 0.91
C THR A 113 4.30 -9.55 1.01
N VAL A 114 5.30 -10.03 1.74
CA VAL A 114 5.59 -11.47 1.87
C VAL A 114 5.31 -12.03 3.26
N GLY A 115 5.12 -11.17 4.26
CA GLY A 115 4.92 -11.59 5.65
C GLY A 115 3.83 -12.64 5.83
N PRO A 116 2.63 -12.47 5.28
CA PRO A 116 1.58 -13.48 5.38
C PRO A 116 1.95 -14.82 4.73
N ALA A 117 2.63 -14.81 3.58
CA ALA A 117 3.09 -16.06 2.95
C ALA A 117 4.12 -16.80 3.82
N VAL A 118 5.04 -16.06 4.43
CA VAL A 118 6.01 -16.63 5.38
C VAL A 118 5.31 -17.22 6.61
N GLN A 119 4.29 -16.56 7.14
CA GLN A 119 3.47 -17.08 8.24
C GLN A 119 2.70 -18.35 7.86
N MET A 120 2.41 -18.55 6.57
CA MET A 120 1.83 -19.76 6.02
C MET A 120 2.88 -20.87 5.77
N GLY A 121 4.16 -20.61 6.04
CA GLY A 121 5.26 -21.56 5.82
C GLY A 121 5.86 -21.52 4.42
N ALA A 122 5.50 -20.55 3.58
CA ALA A 122 6.12 -20.36 2.28
C ALA A 122 7.53 -19.74 2.40
N VAL A 123 8.35 -19.96 1.39
CA VAL A 123 9.72 -19.46 1.30
C VAL A 123 9.74 -18.21 0.40
N PRO A 124 10.04 -17.03 0.93
CA PRO A 124 10.17 -15.85 0.11
C PRO A 124 11.49 -15.91 -0.69
N ARG A 125 11.43 -15.54 -1.97
CA ARG A 125 12.62 -15.29 -2.80
C ARG A 125 12.60 -13.84 -3.26
N PHE A 126 13.70 -13.14 -3.06
CA PHE A 126 13.80 -11.71 -3.39
C PHE A 126 14.53 -11.51 -4.71
N LEU A 127 13.91 -10.74 -5.60
CA LEU A 127 14.50 -10.30 -6.87
C LEU A 127 14.85 -8.83 -6.76
N ASP A 128 15.96 -8.42 -7.38
CA ASP A 128 16.33 -7.02 -7.35
C ASP A 128 15.39 -6.15 -8.20
N VAL A 129 15.53 -4.86 -8.05
CA VAL A 129 14.67 -3.87 -8.71
C VAL A 129 15.42 -3.19 -9.85
N SER A 130 14.68 -2.72 -10.84
CA SER A 130 15.23 -1.91 -11.91
C SER A 130 15.60 -0.51 -11.41
N PRO A 131 16.75 0.03 -11.82
CA PRO A 131 17.11 1.43 -11.50
C PRO A 131 16.17 2.45 -12.16
N LEU A 132 15.43 2.04 -13.21
CA LEU A 132 14.54 2.90 -13.99
C LEU A 132 13.15 3.10 -13.37
N GLY A 133 12.95 2.75 -12.13
CA GLY A 133 11.64 2.93 -11.50
C GLY A 133 11.53 2.26 -10.14
N TRP A 134 12.55 1.51 -9.75
CA TRP A 134 12.71 0.85 -8.43
C TRP A 134 11.71 -0.27 -8.15
N MET A 135 11.03 -0.75 -9.19
CA MET A 135 10.14 -1.90 -9.11
C MET A 135 10.83 -3.17 -9.61
N LEU A 136 10.19 -4.32 -9.40
CA LEU A 136 10.68 -5.62 -9.86
C LEU A 136 11.22 -5.54 -11.28
N ASP A 137 12.48 -5.97 -11.47
CA ASP A 137 13.12 -5.96 -12.79
C ASP A 137 12.62 -7.14 -13.64
N PRO A 138 11.94 -6.87 -14.79
CA PRO A 138 11.45 -7.94 -15.65
C PRO A 138 12.57 -8.79 -16.26
N ALA A 139 13.79 -8.24 -16.43
CA ALA A 139 14.90 -9.01 -16.97
C ALA A 139 15.37 -10.07 -15.96
N ILE A 140 15.57 -9.68 -14.69
CA ILE A 140 15.91 -10.62 -13.61
C ILE A 140 14.80 -11.67 -13.45
N LEU A 141 13.53 -11.23 -13.50
CA LEU A 141 12.39 -12.16 -13.41
C LEU A 141 12.41 -13.19 -14.55
N ALA A 142 12.70 -12.79 -15.78
CA ALA A 142 12.76 -13.69 -16.93
C ALA A 142 13.84 -14.75 -16.78
N GLU A 143 15.04 -14.35 -16.37
CA GLU A 143 16.17 -15.27 -16.13
C GLU A 143 15.85 -16.26 -15.03
N GLU A 144 15.31 -15.81 -13.90
CA GLU A 144 14.99 -16.63 -12.75
C GLU A 144 13.85 -17.61 -13.04
N LEU A 145 12.78 -17.18 -13.75
CA LEU A 145 11.70 -18.08 -14.18
C LEU A 145 12.22 -19.18 -15.10
N ALA A 146 13.07 -18.83 -16.08
CA ALA A 146 13.66 -19.82 -16.96
C ALA A 146 14.58 -20.81 -16.21
N ALA A 147 15.34 -20.33 -15.24
CA ALA A 147 16.18 -21.19 -14.40
C ALA A 147 15.34 -22.09 -13.48
N ALA A 148 14.26 -21.57 -12.90
CA ALA A 148 13.32 -22.32 -12.07
C ALA A 148 12.60 -23.43 -12.86
N ALA A 149 12.15 -23.11 -14.08
CA ALA A 149 11.53 -24.08 -14.98
C ALA A 149 12.47 -25.25 -15.31
N ARG A 150 13.75 -24.96 -15.61
CA ARG A 150 14.75 -26.03 -15.83
C ARG A 150 14.97 -26.93 -14.61
N ARG A 151 14.76 -26.39 -13.39
CA ARG A 151 14.84 -27.16 -12.13
C ARG A 151 13.53 -27.85 -11.75
N GLY A 152 12.44 -27.65 -12.51
CA GLY A 152 11.11 -28.15 -12.17
C GLY A 152 10.51 -27.51 -10.90
N ARG A 153 10.95 -26.32 -10.51
CA ARG A 153 10.52 -25.62 -9.27
C ARG A 153 10.18 -24.17 -9.56
N LEU A 154 9.03 -23.97 -10.20
CA LEU A 154 8.46 -22.63 -10.40
C LEU A 154 7.90 -22.07 -9.09
N PRO A 155 7.88 -20.75 -8.90
CA PRO A 155 7.20 -20.16 -7.76
C PRO A 155 5.68 -20.41 -7.83
N ARG A 156 5.05 -20.49 -6.66
CA ARG A 156 3.59 -20.56 -6.57
C ARG A 156 2.94 -19.25 -7.03
N VAL A 157 3.58 -18.12 -6.75
CA VAL A 157 3.10 -16.79 -7.12
C VAL A 157 4.27 -15.81 -7.23
N VAL A 158 4.17 -14.88 -8.19
CA VAL A 158 5.03 -13.71 -8.29
C VAL A 158 4.24 -12.48 -7.81
N VAL A 159 4.86 -11.68 -6.94
CA VAL A 159 4.21 -10.53 -6.28
C VAL A 159 4.96 -9.24 -6.63
N PRO A 160 4.74 -8.65 -7.81
CA PRO A 160 5.23 -7.31 -8.09
C PRO A 160 4.58 -6.29 -7.17
N VAL A 161 5.28 -5.17 -6.94
CA VAL A 161 4.84 -4.11 -6.02
C VAL A 161 4.82 -2.77 -6.74
N ASP A 162 3.71 -2.05 -6.60
CA ASP A 162 3.56 -0.68 -7.07
C ASP A 162 4.18 0.28 -6.03
N LEU A 163 5.52 0.37 -6.05
CA LEU A 163 6.32 1.00 -5.00
C LEU A 163 6.10 2.52 -4.93
N TYR A 164 5.83 3.05 -3.73
CA TYR A 164 5.59 4.47 -3.46
C TYR A 164 4.50 5.13 -4.31
N GLY A 165 3.61 4.31 -4.87
CA GLY A 165 2.52 4.78 -5.73
C GLY A 165 2.89 4.85 -7.21
N GLN A 166 3.95 4.17 -7.63
CA GLN A 166 4.36 4.02 -9.02
C GLN A 166 4.07 2.62 -9.53
N CYS A 167 3.39 2.52 -10.68
CA CYS A 167 3.03 1.23 -11.26
C CYS A 167 4.26 0.49 -11.79
N CYS A 168 4.40 -0.79 -11.40
CA CYS A 168 5.36 -1.71 -12.01
C CYS A 168 5.00 -1.96 -13.50
N ASP A 169 5.94 -2.48 -14.29
CA ASP A 169 5.65 -2.93 -15.66
C ASP A 169 4.88 -4.27 -15.62
N LEU A 170 3.63 -4.16 -15.19
CA LEU A 170 2.78 -5.32 -14.93
C LEU A 170 2.53 -6.15 -16.18
N ASP A 171 2.46 -5.50 -17.35
CA ASP A 171 2.24 -6.21 -18.61
C ASP A 171 3.43 -7.13 -18.96
N ALA A 172 4.65 -6.60 -18.84
CA ALA A 172 5.85 -7.40 -19.02
C ALA A 172 5.93 -8.55 -18.01
N ILE A 173 5.66 -8.27 -16.74
CA ILE A 173 5.68 -9.26 -15.66
C ILE A 173 4.61 -10.33 -15.88
N ALA A 174 3.38 -9.93 -16.20
CA ALA A 174 2.28 -10.88 -16.44
C ALA A 174 2.53 -11.76 -17.68
N ALA A 175 3.10 -11.18 -18.76
CA ALA A 175 3.46 -11.94 -19.94
C ALA A 175 4.58 -12.98 -19.65
N LEU A 176 5.57 -12.60 -18.85
CA LEU A 176 6.65 -13.52 -18.43
C LEU A 176 6.10 -14.67 -17.57
N CYS A 177 5.30 -14.36 -16.55
CA CYS A 177 4.70 -15.34 -15.67
C CYS A 177 3.71 -16.25 -16.42
N GLY A 178 2.91 -15.70 -17.33
CA GLY A 178 1.92 -16.42 -18.12
C GLY A 178 2.52 -17.53 -18.99
N ARG A 179 3.77 -17.39 -19.49
CA ARG A 179 4.47 -18.44 -20.22
C ARG A 179 4.67 -19.73 -19.41
N TRP A 180 4.67 -19.59 -18.10
CA TRP A 180 4.94 -20.70 -17.16
C TRP A 180 3.71 -21.05 -16.31
N GLY A 181 2.56 -20.42 -16.56
CA GLY A 181 1.35 -20.63 -15.77
C GLY A 181 1.45 -20.11 -14.32
N VAL A 182 2.39 -19.23 -14.03
CA VAL A 182 2.59 -18.67 -12.69
C VAL A 182 1.64 -17.49 -12.48
N PRO A 183 0.77 -17.51 -11.46
CA PRO A 183 -0.14 -16.39 -11.18
C PRO A 183 0.63 -15.16 -10.67
N VAL A 184 0.10 -13.97 -10.97
CA VAL A 184 0.61 -12.69 -10.49
C VAL A 184 -0.36 -12.11 -9.47
N LEU A 185 0.12 -11.78 -8.28
CA LEU A 185 -0.56 -10.99 -7.26
C LEU A 185 0.12 -9.62 -7.17
N CYS A 186 -0.55 -8.54 -7.57
CA CYS A 186 0.05 -7.22 -7.45
C CYS A 186 -0.19 -6.61 -6.06
N ASP A 187 0.89 -6.25 -5.36
CA ASP A 187 0.80 -5.42 -4.15
C ASP A 187 0.73 -3.94 -4.56
N SER A 188 -0.48 -3.45 -4.71
CA SER A 188 -0.80 -2.06 -5.04
C SER A 188 -1.18 -1.24 -3.80
N ALA A 189 -0.73 -1.66 -2.60
CA ALA A 189 -1.10 -1.05 -1.32
C ALA A 189 -0.78 0.46 -1.21
N ALA A 190 0.10 0.99 -2.06
CA ALA A 190 0.47 2.40 -2.10
C ALA A 190 -0.02 3.13 -3.36
N ALA A 191 -0.72 2.43 -4.28
CA ALA A 191 -0.89 2.90 -5.64
C ALA A 191 -2.35 3.18 -6.05
N MET A 192 -3.26 3.37 -5.08
CA MET A 192 -4.63 3.76 -5.40
C MET A 192 -4.62 5.08 -6.19
N GLY A 193 -5.27 5.10 -7.38
CA GLY A 193 -5.27 6.24 -8.30
C GLY A 193 -4.04 6.39 -9.20
N ALA A 194 -3.02 5.54 -9.05
CA ALA A 194 -1.95 5.45 -10.05
C ALA A 194 -2.41 4.67 -11.27
N THR A 195 -1.84 4.97 -12.44
CA THR A 195 -2.17 4.25 -13.67
C THR A 195 -0.91 3.76 -14.38
N GLY A 196 -1.01 2.59 -14.97
CA GLY A 196 -0.01 1.98 -15.83
C GLY A 196 -0.28 2.25 -17.31
N ARG A 197 0.15 1.31 -18.17
CA ARG A 197 -0.04 1.39 -19.62
C ARG A 197 -1.52 1.59 -19.98
N GLU A 198 -1.76 2.37 -21.04
CA GLU A 198 -3.11 2.66 -21.54
C GLU A 198 -4.06 3.29 -20.49
N GLY A 199 -3.52 3.91 -19.45
CA GLY A 199 -4.29 4.50 -18.38
C GLY A 199 -4.99 3.50 -17.45
N ARG A 200 -4.66 2.21 -17.54
CA ARG A 200 -5.22 1.18 -16.66
C ARG A 200 -4.74 1.40 -15.22
N HIS A 201 -5.65 1.29 -14.27
CA HIS A 201 -5.34 1.48 -12.84
C HIS A 201 -4.25 0.50 -12.36
N ALA A 202 -3.48 0.92 -11.38
CA ALA A 202 -2.50 0.09 -10.67
C ALA A 202 -3.09 -1.30 -10.32
N GLY A 203 -2.29 -2.35 -10.46
CA GLY A 203 -2.71 -3.73 -10.26
C GLY A 203 -3.50 -4.37 -11.40
N ARG A 204 -4.08 -3.58 -12.35
CA ARG A 204 -4.85 -4.13 -13.49
C ARG A 204 -3.97 -4.92 -14.44
N GLY A 205 -4.31 -6.18 -14.65
CA GLY A 205 -3.52 -7.15 -15.41
C GLY A 205 -2.93 -8.27 -14.55
N ALA A 206 -2.92 -8.11 -13.22
CA ALA A 206 -2.65 -9.21 -12.29
C ALA A 206 -3.88 -10.11 -12.11
N ARG A 207 -3.67 -11.34 -11.66
CA ARG A 207 -4.76 -12.26 -11.27
C ARG A 207 -5.57 -11.70 -10.12
N LEU A 208 -4.89 -11.08 -9.14
CA LEU A 208 -5.45 -10.38 -7.99
C LEU A 208 -4.56 -9.16 -7.67
N ALA A 209 -5.15 -8.12 -7.09
CA ALA A 209 -4.41 -6.95 -6.59
C ALA A 209 -4.87 -6.59 -5.17
N ALA A 210 -3.90 -6.26 -4.31
CA ALA A 210 -4.14 -5.86 -2.93
C ALA A 210 -3.95 -4.36 -2.75
N PHE A 211 -4.92 -3.68 -2.14
CA PHE A 211 -4.90 -2.26 -1.82
C PHE A 211 -4.93 -2.03 -0.31
N SER A 212 -4.40 -0.91 0.14
CA SER A 212 -4.40 -0.51 1.55
C SER A 212 -5.03 0.87 1.73
N PHE A 213 -5.86 0.98 2.76
CA PHE A 213 -6.50 2.22 3.21
C PHE A 213 -6.06 2.58 4.63
N ASN A 214 -4.81 2.22 4.99
CA ASN A 214 -4.21 2.61 6.26
C ASN A 214 -4.12 4.13 6.39
N GLY A 215 -3.97 4.63 7.63
CA GLY A 215 -4.03 6.06 7.98
C GLY A 215 -3.12 6.99 7.17
N ASN A 216 -2.00 6.48 6.65
CA ASN A 216 -1.02 7.25 5.88
C ASN A 216 -1.17 7.13 4.35
N LYS A 217 -2.17 6.41 3.84
CA LYS A 217 -2.39 6.21 2.39
C LYS A 217 -3.08 7.42 1.77
N ILE A 218 -3.01 7.52 0.44
CA ILE A 218 -3.58 8.64 -0.33
C ILE A 218 -5.10 8.75 -0.14
N VAL A 219 -5.78 7.61 -0.07
CA VAL A 219 -7.15 7.44 0.43
C VAL A 219 -7.06 6.59 1.67
N THR A 220 -7.65 7.05 2.76
CA THR A 220 -7.59 6.35 4.04
C THR A 220 -8.98 6.04 4.57
N ALA A 221 -9.07 4.92 5.27
CA ALA A 221 -10.19 4.59 6.15
C ALA A 221 -9.75 4.54 7.63
N GLY A 222 -8.53 5.06 7.94
CA GLY A 222 -7.88 4.89 9.25
C GLY A 222 -7.23 3.52 9.41
N GLY A 223 -7.77 2.52 8.77
CA GLY A 223 -7.34 1.15 8.59
C GLY A 223 -8.07 0.54 7.40
N GLY A 224 -7.85 -0.73 7.11
CA GLY A 224 -8.53 -1.41 6.03
C GLY A 224 -7.67 -1.68 4.80
N GLY A 225 -8.22 -2.49 3.93
CA GLY A 225 -7.66 -2.88 2.66
C GLY A 225 -8.74 -3.40 1.72
N ALA A 226 -8.36 -3.77 0.52
CA ALA A 226 -9.21 -4.50 -0.41
C ALA A 226 -8.39 -5.46 -1.25
N LEU A 227 -8.98 -6.64 -1.54
CA LEU A 227 -8.50 -7.57 -2.54
C LEU A 227 -9.40 -7.45 -3.77
N ALA A 228 -8.84 -7.06 -4.90
CA ALA A 228 -9.57 -6.88 -6.15
C ALA A 228 -9.14 -7.89 -7.21
N GLY A 229 -10.07 -8.25 -8.11
CA GLY A 229 -9.83 -9.22 -9.17
C GLY A 229 -11.00 -9.33 -10.13
N ASP A 230 -10.80 -10.08 -11.22
CA ASP A 230 -11.84 -10.32 -12.23
C ASP A 230 -12.47 -11.72 -12.12
N ASP A 231 -11.91 -12.61 -11.29
CA ASP A 231 -12.42 -13.95 -11.08
C ASP A 231 -13.38 -13.99 -9.88
N PRO A 232 -14.69 -14.17 -10.12
CA PRO A 232 -15.69 -14.17 -9.06
C PRO A 232 -15.53 -15.36 -8.09
N ALA A 233 -14.96 -16.47 -8.54
CA ALA A 233 -14.76 -17.65 -7.68
C ALA A 233 -13.65 -17.38 -6.66
N LEU A 234 -12.53 -16.76 -7.07
CA LEU A 234 -11.47 -16.36 -6.16
C LEU A 234 -11.95 -15.31 -5.14
N LEU A 235 -12.72 -14.31 -5.60
CA LEU A 235 -13.26 -13.28 -4.71
C LEU A 235 -14.30 -13.85 -3.73
N SER A 236 -15.18 -14.75 -4.19
CA SER A 236 -16.14 -15.44 -3.33
C SER A 236 -15.44 -16.25 -2.24
N ARG A 237 -14.40 -17.01 -2.62
CA ARG A 237 -13.61 -17.78 -1.65
C ARG A 237 -12.85 -16.87 -0.68
N ALA A 238 -12.28 -15.76 -1.15
CA ALA A 238 -11.61 -14.78 -0.29
C ALA A 238 -12.60 -14.16 0.72
N ARG A 239 -13.82 -13.84 0.29
CA ARG A 239 -14.89 -13.32 1.15
C ARG A 239 -15.30 -14.34 2.21
N GLN A 240 -15.51 -15.60 1.83
CA GLN A 240 -15.82 -16.68 2.75
C GLN A 240 -14.71 -16.81 3.82
N LEU A 241 -13.44 -16.87 3.40
CA LEU A 241 -12.32 -16.94 4.33
C LEU A 241 -12.20 -15.71 5.23
N ALA A 242 -12.49 -14.50 4.71
CA ALA A 242 -12.47 -13.25 5.50
C ALA A 242 -13.56 -13.19 6.58
N SER A 243 -14.64 -13.95 6.40
CA SER A 243 -15.78 -14.07 7.32
C SER A 243 -15.76 -15.38 8.11
N GLN A 244 -14.57 -15.81 8.54
CA GLN A 244 -14.35 -17.01 9.37
C GLN A 244 -14.66 -18.33 8.65
N ALA A 245 -14.75 -18.33 7.31
CA ALA A 245 -15.16 -19.48 6.49
C ALA A 245 -16.48 -20.12 6.92
N ARG A 246 -17.43 -19.29 7.35
CA ARG A 246 -18.76 -19.72 7.77
C ARG A 246 -19.57 -20.18 6.55
N GLU A 247 -20.17 -21.34 6.67
CA GLU A 247 -21.08 -21.90 5.67
C GLU A 247 -22.52 -21.34 5.79
N PRO A 248 -23.31 -21.34 4.71
CA PRO A 248 -24.69 -20.88 4.72
C PRO A 248 -25.61 -21.92 5.38
N ALA A 249 -25.54 -22.05 6.71
CA ALA A 249 -26.36 -22.95 7.51
C ALA A 249 -27.11 -22.16 8.60
N PRO A 250 -28.23 -22.70 9.16
CA PRO A 250 -28.94 -22.07 10.28
C PRO A 250 -28.10 -21.97 11.56
N HIS A 251 -27.17 -22.87 11.74
CA HIS A 251 -26.18 -22.90 12.82
C HIS A 251 -24.80 -22.47 12.31
N TYR A 252 -23.83 -22.30 13.21
CA TYR A 252 -22.43 -22.07 12.80
C TYR A 252 -21.82 -23.38 12.31
N GLU A 253 -21.65 -23.46 11.01
CA GLU A 253 -21.00 -24.59 10.32
C GLU A 253 -19.71 -24.09 9.64
N HIS A 254 -18.64 -24.88 9.73
CA HIS A 254 -17.33 -24.55 9.18
C HIS A 254 -16.70 -25.83 8.58
N GLU A 255 -16.64 -25.94 7.26
CA GLU A 255 -15.89 -27.00 6.59
C GLU A 255 -14.36 -26.75 6.62
N THR A 256 -13.95 -25.50 6.81
CA THR A 256 -12.57 -25.09 6.94
C THR A 256 -12.44 -23.92 7.90
N THR A 257 -11.24 -23.64 8.37
CA THR A 257 -10.96 -22.46 9.19
C THR A 257 -10.78 -21.21 8.33
N GLY A 258 -11.28 -20.08 8.81
CA GLY A 258 -11.14 -18.76 8.17
C GLY A 258 -10.63 -17.71 9.16
N TYR A 259 -10.78 -16.46 8.79
CA TYR A 259 -10.23 -15.30 9.48
C TYR A 259 -11.31 -14.26 9.76
N ALA A 260 -11.14 -13.47 10.81
CA ALA A 260 -11.94 -12.27 11.05
C ALA A 260 -11.28 -11.06 10.34
N TYR A 261 -11.29 -11.08 9.00
CA TYR A 261 -10.60 -10.10 8.16
C TYR A 261 -11.55 -9.14 7.44
N GLY A 262 -12.85 -9.22 7.69
CA GLY A 262 -13.82 -8.28 7.14
C GLY A 262 -13.56 -6.85 7.64
N MET A 263 -13.77 -5.87 6.77
CA MET A 263 -13.68 -4.44 7.11
C MET A 263 -14.95 -4.02 7.86
N SER A 264 -14.81 -3.33 8.99
CA SER A 264 -15.98 -2.83 9.72
C SER A 264 -16.75 -1.77 8.92
N SER A 265 -18.05 -1.65 9.17
CA SER A 265 -18.90 -0.66 8.50
C SER A 265 -18.44 0.78 8.76
N VAL A 266 -17.87 1.06 9.93
CA VAL A 266 -17.34 2.39 10.27
C VAL A 266 -16.15 2.74 9.37
N LEU A 267 -15.19 1.83 9.22
CA LEU A 267 -14.03 2.06 8.34
C LEU A 267 -14.46 2.13 6.87
N ALA A 268 -15.40 1.29 6.45
CA ALA A 268 -15.94 1.33 5.10
C ALA A 268 -16.62 2.67 4.79
N ALA A 269 -17.36 3.24 5.74
CA ALA A 269 -18.00 4.56 5.60
C ALA A 269 -16.96 5.69 5.43
N VAL A 270 -15.88 5.65 6.20
CA VAL A 270 -14.75 6.60 6.03
C VAL A 270 -14.14 6.45 4.64
N GLY A 271 -13.84 5.22 4.20
CA GLY A 271 -13.27 4.95 2.88
C GLY A 271 -14.17 5.41 1.73
N LEU A 272 -15.49 5.20 1.84
CA LEU A 272 -16.49 5.68 0.88
C LEU A 272 -16.49 7.20 0.75
N ALA A 273 -16.38 7.92 1.86
CA ALA A 273 -16.32 9.39 1.86
C ALA A 273 -15.03 9.91 1.22
N GLN A 274 -13.94 9.15 1.28
CA GLN A 274 -12.62 9.54 0.74
C GLN A 274 -12.48 9.31 -0.77
N LEU A 275 -13.02 8.21 -1.31
CA LEU A 275 -12.82 7.79 -2.70
C LEU A 275 -13.19 8.85 -3.75
N PRO A 276 -14.27 9.65 -3.62
CA PRO A 276 -14.60 10.69 -4.59
C PRO A 276 -13.51 11.76 -4.76
N SER A 277 -12.68 11.98 -3.74
CA SER A 277 -11.58 12.96 -3.78
C SER A 277 -10.26 12.40 -4.36
N LEU A 278 -10.20 11.12 -4.76
CA LEU A 278 -8.97 10.44 -5.18
C LEU A 278 -8.21 11.19 -6.27
N GLY A 279 -8.89 11.63 -7.34
CA GLY A 279 -8.26 12.36 -8.45
C GLY A 279 -7.57 13.64 -7.97
N ALA A 280 -8.27 14.48 -7.23
CA ALA A 280 -7.73 15.73 -6.68
C ALA A 280 -6.54 15.47 -5.73
N ARG A 281 -6.58 14.37 -4.96
CA ARG A 281 -5.47 13.98 -4.08
C ARG A 281 -4.23 13.55 -4.86
N VAL A 282 -4.41 12.80 -5.95
CA VAL A 282 -3.30 12.43 -6.85
C VAL A 282 -2.68 13.69 -7.45
N ASP A 283 -3.49 14.61 -7.97
CA ASP A 283 -3.00 15.85 -8.56
C ASP A 283 -2.23 16.68 -7.54
N ARG A 284 -2.76 16.82 -6.34
CA ARG A 284 -2.09 17.53 -5.24
C ARG A 284 -0.74 16.91 -4.86
N ARG A 285 -0.65 15.59 -4.76
CA ARG A 285 0.62 14.90 -4.49
C ARG A 285 1.64 15.10 -5.61
N ARG A 286 1.19 15.14 -6.85
CA ARG A 286 2.04 15.41 -8.01
C ARG A 286 2.54 16.86 -8.03
N GLU A 287 1.73 17.83 -7.63
CA GLU A 287 2.16 19.22 -7.43
C GLU A 287 3.26 19.33 -6.37
N ILE A 288 3.08 18.66 -5.23
CA ILE A 288 4.09 18.60 -4.16
C ILE A 288 5.40 18.01 -4.69
N PHE A 289 5.34 16.91 -5.44
CA PHE A 289 6.52 16.34 -6.07
C PHE A 289 7.20 17.32 -7.03
N ALA A 290 6.43 17.99 -7.90
CA ALA A 290 6.95 18.96 -8.87
C ALA A 290 7.65 20.14 -8.18
N ALA A 291 7.09 20.64 -7.07
CA ALA A 291 7.69 21.72 -6.31
C ALA A 291 9.02 21.29 -5.63
N TYR A 292 9.13 20.05 -5.13
CA TYR A 292 10.40 19.50 -4.66
C TYR A 292 11.41 19.37 -5.79
N ALA A 293 11.00 18.85 -6.94
CA ALA A 293 11.89 18.71 -8.09
C ALA A 293 12.40 20.07 -8.60
N ALA A 294 11.55 21.08 -8.62
CA ALA A 294 11.94 22.45 -8.98
C ALA A 294 12.85 23.10 -7.93
N GLY A 295 12.58 22.87 -6.64
CA GLY A 295 13.33 23.53 -5.56
C GLY A 295 14.66 22.86 -5.18
N LEU A 296 14.91 21.62 -5.62
CA LEU A 296 16.09 20.84 -5.27
C LEU A 296 16.83 20.27 -6.49
N GLY A 297 16.24 20.30 -7.68
CA GLY A 297 16.80 19.65 -8.87
C GLY A 297 18.04 20.33 -9.45
N ASP A 298 18.35 21.53 -9.03
CA ASP A 298 19.57 22.28 -9.38
C ASP A 298 20.79 21.90 -8.52
N LEU A 299 20.57 21.17 -7.41
CA LEU A 299 21.64 20.79 -6.51
C LEU A 299 22.35 19.51 -7.00
N PRO A 300 23.67 19.52 -7.14
CA PRO A 300 24.43 18.35 -7.53
C PRO A 300 24.23 17.23 -6.49
N GLY A 301 24.17 15.99 -6.97
CA GLY A 301 24.03 14.81 -6.11
C GLY A 301 22.61 14.54 -5.58
N LEU A 302 21.63 15.38 -5.90
CA LEU A 302 20.22 15.11 -5.60
C LEU A 302 19.49 14.60 -6.84
N SER A 303 18.66 13.58 -6.65
CA SER A 303 17.76 13.08 -7.69
C SER A 303 16.51 12.48 -7.06
N PHE A 304 15.48 12.25 -7.87
CA PHE A 304 14.21 11.71 -7.41
C PHE A 304 13.91 10.38 -8.10
N ILE A 305 12.98 9.60 -7.52
CA ILE A 305 12.48 8.39 -8.17
C ILE A 305 11.95 8.74 -9.57
N PRO A 306 12.52 8.15 -10.65
CA PRO A 306 12.07 8.42 -12.01
C PRO A 306 10.66 7.86 -12.22
N GLU A 307 9.85 8.55 -13.00
CA GLU A 307 8.55 8.05 -13.45
C GLU A 307 8.72 7.40 -14.81
N PRO A 308 8.48 6.08 -14.93
CA PRO A 308 8.57 5.41 -16.20
C PRO A 308 7.53 5.93 -17.20
N ASN A 309 7.85 5.86 -18.50
CA ASN A 309 6.99 6.37 -19.56
C ASN A 309 5.70 5.55 -19.79
N TRP A 310 5.56 4.40 -19.14
CA TRP A 310 4.36 3.57 -19.22
C TRP A 310 3.34 3.86 -18.12
N GLY A 311 3.60 4.76 -17.17
CA GLY A 311 2.71 4.97 -16.04
C GLY A 311 2.66 6.40 -15.54
N ARG A 312 1.58 6.70 -14.81
CA ARG A 312 1.38 7.93 -14.05
C ARG A 312 1.29 7.59 -12.57
N ALA A 313 2.35 7.85 -11.82
CA ALA A 313 2.40 7.62 -10.37
C ALA A 313 1.42 8.53 -9.63
N ASN A 314 0.84 8.03 -8.54
CA ASN A 314 0.04 8.86 -7.62
C ASN A 314 0.92 9.71 -6.69
N ARG A 315 2.25 9.49 -6.68
CA ARG A 315 3.23 10.20 -5.83
C ARG A 315 2.87 10.15 -4.35
N TRP A 316 2.42 8.98 -3.87
CA TRP A 316 2.10 8.78 -2.44
C TRP A 316 3.19 9.32 -1.52
N LEU A 317 4.45 9.01 -1.80
CA LEU A 317 5.62 9.62 -1.18
C LEU A 317 6.58 10.13 -2.24
N THR A 318 7.12 11.32 -2.00
CA THR A 318 8.30 11.82 -2.71
C THR A 318 9.55 11.20 -2.10
N VAL A 319 10.35 10.50 -2.91
CA VAL A 319 11.61 9.91 -2.47
C VAL A 319 12.77 10.61 -3.17
N LEU A 320 13.66 11.17 -2.35
CA LEU A 320 14.90 11.84 -2.75
C LEU A 320 16.05 10.84 -2.63
N LEU A 321 16.94 10.80 -3.63
CA LEU A 321 18.26 10.17 -3.53
C LEU A 321 19.32 11.23 -3.25
N VAL A 322 20.20 10.93 -2.31
CA VAL A 322 21.32 11.77 -1.94
C VAL A 322 22.62 11.04 -2.29
N ASP A 323 23.40 11.61 -3.22
CA ASP A 323 24.76 11.18 -3.51
C ASP A 323 25.73 11.98 -2.64
N PRO A 324 26.34 11.39 -1.60
CA PRO A 324 27.14 12.15 -0.65
C PRO A 324 28.40 12.75 -1.28
N ALA A 325 28.95 12.15 -2.33
CA ALA A 325 30.15 12.64 -2.99
C ALA A 325 29.90 13.95 -3.77
N ALA A 326 28.72 14.07 -4.39
CA ALA A 326 28.36 15.24 -5.17
C ALA A 326 27.60 16.30 -4.37
N PHE A 327 26.80 15.88 -3.35
CA PHE A 327 25.99 16.79 -2.54
C PHE A 327 26.77 17.37 -1.34
N GLY A 328 27.80 16.65 -0.86
CA GLY A 328 28.61 17.06 0.30
C GLY A 328 28.04 16.63 1.66
N ALA A 329 26.89 16.00 1.70
CA ALA A 329 26.29 15.41 2.89
C ALA A 329 25.60 14.08 2.55
N ASP A 330 25.57 13.12 3.47
CA ASP A 330 24.86 11.88 3.27
C ASP A 330 23.35 12.00 3.61
N ARG A 331 22.58 11.00 3.22
CA ARG A 331 21.14 10.90 3.51
C ARG A 331 20.84 11.06 5.01
N GLU A 332 21.68 10.51 5.89
CA GLU A 332 21.42 10.55 7.34
C GLU A 332 21.65 11.95 7.92
N ALA A 333 22.63 12.69 7.41
CA ALA A 333 22.84 14.09 7.77
C ALA A 333 21.61 14.95 7.38
N VAL A 334 21.07 14.75 6.16
CA VAL A 334 19.85 15.43 5.71
C VAL A 334 18.66 15.04 6.60
N ARG A 335 18.49 13.76 6.92
CA ARG A 335 17.41 13.28 7.79
C ARG A 335 17.45 13.93 9.16
N ARG A 336 18.64 14.02 9.77
CA ARG A 336 18.83 14.65 11.09
C ARG A 336 18.58 16.15 11.06
N ALA A 337 18.97 16.84 10.00
CA ALA A 337 18.66 18.26 9.83
C ALA A 337 17.16 18.52 9.75
N LEU A 338 16.43 17.69 9.00
CA LEU A 338 14.97 17.74 8.94
C LEU A 338 14.34 17.46 10.32
N GLU A 339 14.79 16.41 11.01
CA GLU A 339 14.31 16.06 12.36
C GLU A 339 14.51 17.21 13.36
N ALA A 340 15.70 17.83 13.35
CA ALA A 340 16.01 19.00 14.19
C ALA A 340 15.11 20.20 13.89
N ALA A 341 14.61 20.32 12.65
CA ALA A 341 13.64 21.32 12.23
C ALA A 341 12.18 20.90 12.50
N GLY A 342 11.92 19.78 13.18
CA GLY A 342 10.58 19.26 13.42
C GLY A 342 9.89 18.69 12.17
N ILE A 343 10.64 18.25 11.19
CA ILE A 343 10.16 17.69 9.92
C ILE A 343 10.39 16.18 9.90
N GLU A 344 9.32 15.40 9.80
CA GLU A 344 9.43 13.95 9.68
C GLU A 344 9.96 13.57 8.29
N SER A 345 10.97 12.74 8.27
CA SER A 345 11.46 12.05 7.08
C SER A 345 11.86 10.62 7.43
N ARG A 346 11.85 9.72 6.48
CA ARG A 346 12.19 8.32 6.69
C ARG A 346 13.16 7.85 5.60
N PRO A 347 14.16 7.02 5.92
CA PRO A 347 14.91 6.32 4.89
C PRO A 347 13.96 5.62 3.91
N ALA A 348 14.35 5.52 2.64
CA ALA A 348 13.71 4.59 1.73
C ALA A 348 13.66 3.19 2.36
N TRP A 349 12.72 2.36 1.96
CA TRP A 349 12.54 1.06 2.62
C TRP A 349 13.79 0.20 2.51
N LYS A 350 14.21 -0.34 3.66
CA LYS A 350 15.32 -1.29 3.72
C LYS A 350 14.92 -2.55 2.97
N PRO A 351 15.70 -3.00 1.96
CA PRO A 351 15.40 -4.20 1.20
C PRO A 351 15.20 -5.42 2.10
N LEU A 352 14.25 -6.28 1.75
CA LEU A 352 13.87 -7.40 2.60
C LEU A 352 15.01 -8.41 2.79
N HIS A 353 15.87 -8.62 1.80
CA HIS A 353 17.05 -9.47 1.94
C HIS A 353 18.08 -8.96 2.97
N LEU A 354 18.01 -7.66 3.32
CA LEU A 354 18.83 -7.05 4.38
C LEU A 354 18.12 -7.02 5.74
N GLN A 355 16.84 -7.40 5.80
CA GLN A 355 16.09 -7.43 7.06
C GLN A 355 16.45 -8.69 7.88
N PRO A 356 16.65 -8.55 9.20
CA PRO A 356 16.94 -9.69 10.06
C PRO A 356 15.91 -10.83 9.97
N ALA A 357 14.64 -10.47 9.78
CA ALA A 357 13.52 -11.42 9.68
C ALA A 357 13.60 -12.35 8.45
N PHE A 358 14.36 -11.97 7.42
CA PHE A 358 14.50 -12.71 6.16
C PHE A 358 15.95 -13.17 5.90
N ARG A 359 16.75 -13.24 6.96
CA ARG A 359 18.16 -13.68 6.83
C ARG A 359 18.24 -15.08 6.23
N GLY A 360 19.01 -15.22 5.15
CA GLY A 360 19.19 -16.50 4.45
C GLY A 360 18.10 -16.82 3.43
N ALA A 361 17.11 -15.95 3.23
CA ALA A 361 16.15 -16.11 2.15
C ALA A 361 16.86 -16.05 0.78
N PRO A 362 16.46 -16.90 -0.20
CA PRO A 362 17.02 -16.88 -1.55
C PRO A 362 16.82 -15.50 -2.21
N GLN A 363 17.83 -15.08 -2.98
CA GLN A 363 17.77 -13.81 -3.72
C GLN A 363 18.45 -13.89 -5.08
N ALA A 364 18.08 -12.99 -5.98
CA ALA A 364 18.77 -12.74 -7.25
C ALA A 364 19.02 -11.23 -7.39
N GLY A 365 20.28 -10.84 -7.51
CA GLY A 365 20.71 -9.44 -7.42
C GLY A 365 20.67 -8.93 -5.98
N GLY A 366 20.29 -7.68 -5.79
CA GLY A 366 20.18 -7.01 -4.48
C GLY A 366 21.03 -5.74 -4.37
N ALA A 367 21.95 -5.51 -5.30
CA ALA A 367 22.85 -4.35 -5.28
C ALA A 367 22.11 -3.03 -5.55
N VAL A 368 21.17 -3.04 -6.48
CA VAL A 368 20.39 -1.83 -6.82
C VAL A 368 19.52 -1.40 -5.65
N SER A 369 18.75 -2.33 -5.10
CA SER A 369 17.87 -2.05 -3.94
C SER A 369 18.66 -1.63 -2.70
N ALA A 370 19.84 -2.21 -2.46
CA ALA A 370 20.72 -1.80 -1.35
C ALA A 370 21.22 -0.36 -1.53
N ALA A 371 21.71 0.00 -2.72
CA ALA A 371 22.17 1.36 -3.04
C ALA A 371 21.03 2.40 -2.94
N LEU A 372 19.81 2.04 -3.37
CA LEU A 372 18.62 2.89 -3.22
C LEU A 372 18.27 3.13 -1.75
N PHE A 373 18.38 2.11 -0.89
CA PHE A 373 18.16 2.25 0.54
C PHE A 373 19.21 3.15 1.19
N GLU A 374 20.48 2.98 0.85
CA GLU A 374 21.59 3.78 1.42
C GLU A 374 21.44 5.26 1.12
N ARG A 375 20.91 5.60 -0.06
CA ARG A 375 20.82 6.98 -0.56
C ARG A 375 19.43 7.58 -0.48
N GLY A 376 18.39 6.77 -0.28
CA GLY A 376 17.00 7.18 -0.39
C GLY A 376 16.42 7.76 0.89
N LEU A 377 15.67 8.88 0.76
CA LEU A 377 14.97 9.57 1.83
C LEU A 377 13.55 9.95 1.38
N CYS A 378 12.54 9.47 2.09
CA CYS A 378 11.15 9.87 1.91
C CYS A 378 10.92 11.23 2.56
N LEU A 379 10.36 12.17 1.81
CA LEU A 379 10.04 13.54 2.22
C LEU A 379 8.55 13.70 2.52
N PRO A 380 8.16 14.69 3.35
CA PRO A 380 6.75 15.03 3.58
C PRO A 380 6.00 15.20 2.26
N SER A 381 4.90 14.48 2.12
CA SER A 381 4.15 14.43 0.86
C SER A 381 2.63 14.51 1.09
N GLY A 382 2.17 14.77 2.33
CA GLY A 382 0.75 14.89 2.65
C GLY A 382 0.08 16.01 1.85
N GLY A 383 -1.12 15.77 1.28
CA GLY A 383 -1.82 16.73 0.43
C GLY A 383 -2.19 18.03 1.16
N GLY A 384 -2.39 17.96 2.47
CA GLY A 384 -2.65 19.15 3.31
C GLY A 384 -1.41 20.01 3.62
N MET A 385 -0.21 19.66 3.12
CA MET A 385 1.01 20.44 3.29
C MET A 385 0.88 21.78 2.54
N THR A 386 1.15 22.90 3.25
CA THR A 386 1.15 24.24 2.67
C THR A 386 2.41 24.53 1.88
N GLY A 387 2.39 25.51 0.98
CA GLY A 387 3.57 25.96 0.24
C GLY A 387 4.70 26.46 1.18
N ALA A 388 4.35 27.13 2.27
CA ALA A 388 5.32 27.59 3.27
C ALA A 388 6.00 26.42 4.02
N GLU A 389 5.24 25.40 4.39
CA GLU A 389 5.80 24.18 5.00
C GLU A 389 6.73 23.44 4.03
N GLN A 390 6.34 23.37 2.75
CA GLN A 390 7.18 22.75 1.72
C GLN A 390 8.47 23.55 1.46
N ALA A 391 8.37 24.88 1.39
CA ALA A 391 9.54 25.76 1.27
C ALA A 391 10.52 25.54 2.42
N ARG A 392 10.04 25.41 3.66
CA ARG A 392 10.88 25.10 4.84
C ARG A 392 11.62 23.77 4.68
N VAL A 393 10.96 22.72 4.14
CA VAL A 393 11.64 21.44 3.86
C VAL A 393 12.77 21.63 2.85
N ILE A 394 12.50 22.36 1.76
CA ILE A 394 13.48 22.65 0.71
C ILE A 394 14.66 23.44 1.28
N GLU A 395 14.42 24.49 2.06
CA GLU A 395 15.45 25.31 2.68
C GLU A 395 16.38 24.49 3.60
N VAL A 396 15.81 23.62 4.44
CA VAL A 396 16.61 22.75 5.33
C VAL A 396 17.49 21.80 4.52
N ILE A 397 16.97 21.24 3.43
CA ILE A 397 17.75 20.33 2.55
C ILE A 397 18.86 21.12 1.85
N ARG A 398 18.54 22.29 1.27
CA ARG A 398 19.54 23.16 0.60
C ARG A 398 20.65 23.58 1.54
N ALA A 399 20.36 23.85 2.81
CA ALA A 399 21.35 24.21 3.81
C ALA A 399 22.33 23.06 4.17
N CYS A 400 22.05 21.82 3.78
CA CYS A 400 22.94 20.68 3.95
C CYS A 400 23.98 20.55 2.82
N ALA A 401 23.80 21.26 1.70
CA ALA A 401 24.75 21.23 0.57
C ALA A 401 26.10 21.89 1.00
N ARG A 402 27.22 21.29 0.59
CA ARG A 402 28.58 21.77 0.91
C ARG A 402 29.38 21.99 -0.37
#